data_b8e7d1cb187553ec82f5d0407c3f20e8
#
_entry.id   b8e7d1cb187553ec82f5d0407c3f20e8
#
_cell.length_a   1.000
_cell.length_b   1.000
_cell.length_c   1.000
_cell.angle_alpha   90.00
_cell.angle_beta   90.00
_cell.angle_gamma   90.00
#
_symmetry.space_group_name_H-M   'P 1'
#
loop_
_entity.id
_entity.type
_entity.pdbx_description
1 polymer ?
#
loop_
_entity_poly.entity_id
_entity_poly.type
_entity_poly.pdbx_seq_one_letter_code
_entity_poly.pdbx_strand_id
1 'polypeptide(L)'
;MNYSALLKQLLPEAVLVITALVLLGVAVAVEAKSRKAISHRAALWIAASGVVLAGVALWGVPVTGDGGTALIVMDPLARLFKAVVLALGLLAVMLPPARREIAQPGEFYALILFALTGLLLTTGTNHLLFLFVALELASLSLYLLAGFSRTARSGEASLKYFLFGGVSAAFLLFGLSLIYGFSHAATLTGVATALGAGPPSSLAVTGLVMVVVGLGFKLAAAPFHYWAPDVYQGAPATTVALVAAASKAVGMVVLVRFLMIGFHGAAGSAAWGGVIAGWSLWMAVLAALSMVLGNVLALAQTSVRRLLAYSAVANTGYLLVALSAHGESAAGAALFYVIVYGLATLGALAVTAAVERDCGDDAPTSFAGLVHRAPWQAVALLIFLTSLAGIPPLAGFVGKFALFSTAMAESTHGGSPGLTWLVGLAAIMSAISLYYYLSILKQAFVRGGPDGEPSACEAAPLSIAHALAVGVPAVTLVVLGLFPALLLDPITAAVMDSLVMR
;
A
#
# COMPACT_ATOMS: atom_id res chain seq x y z
N MET A 1 4.85 -30.22 -15.50
CA MET A 1 5.22 -29.09 -14.63
C MET A 1 6.70 -29.23 -14.26
N ASN A 2 7.57 -28.28 -14.59
CA ASN A 2 8.98 -28.34 -14.22
C ASN A 2 9.17 -27.79 -12.80
N TYR A 3 9.18 -28.67 -11.78
CA TYR A 3 9.28 -28.28 -10.39
C TYR A 3 10.55 -27.48 -10.05
N SER A 4 11.65 -27.74 -10.74
CA SER A 4 12.91 -27.00 -10.52
C SER A 4 12.83 -25.57 -11.02
N ALA A 5 12.11 -25.31 -12.10
CA ALA A 5 11.85 -23.97 -12.60
C ALA A 5 10.92 -23.19 -11.65
N LEU A 6 9.86 -23.86 -11.17
CA LEU A 6 8.94 -23.26 -10.19
C LEU A 6 9.66 -22.88 -8.89
N LEU A 7 10.50 -23.76 -8.35
CA LEU A 7 11.28 -23.49 -7.14
C LEU A 7 12.23 -22.30 -7.33
N LYS A 8 12.84 -22.17 -8.51
CA LYS A 8 13.70 -20.99 -8.81
C LYS A 8 12.90 -19.70 -8.84
N GLN A 9 11.68 -19.70 -9.40
CA GLN A 9 10.81 -18.52 -9.43
C GLN A 9 10.29 -18.12 -8.04
N LEU A 10 10.12 -19.10 -7.13
CA LEU A 10 9.67 -18.91 -5.76
C LEU A 10 10.83 -18.69 -4.76
N LEU A 11 12.06 -18.53 -5.22
CA LEU A 11 13.22 -18.43 -4.33
C LEU A 11 13.11 -17.29 -3.31
N PRO A 12 12.65 -16.06 -3.65
CA PRO A 12 12.49 -14.99 -2.66
C PRO A 12 11.47 -15.33 -1.58
N GLU A 13 10.33 -15.90 -1.97
CA GLU A 13 9.26 -16.32 -1.06
C GLU A 13 9.74 -17.46 -0.16
N ALA A 14 10.45 -18.44 -0.72
CA ALA A 14 11.02 -19.54 0.06
C ALA A 14 12.01 -19.05 1.13
N VAL A 15 12.84 -18.06 0.81
CA VAL A 15 13.77 -17.43 1.76
C VAL A 15 13.00 -16.78 2.92
N LEU A 16 11.90 -16.05 2.64
CA LEU A 16 11.08 -15.44 3.69
C LEU A 16 10.42 -16.51 4.58
N VAL A 17 9.84 -17.57 3.99
CA VAL A 17 9.21 -18.66 4.74
C VAL A 17 10.24 -19.38 5.61
N ILE A 18 11.40 -19.74 5.06
CA ILE A 18 12.48 -20.38 5.83
C ILE A 18 12.92 -19.47 6.98
N THR A 19 13.11 -18.19 6.73
CA THR A 19 13.48 -17.22 7.76
C THR A 19 12.42 -17.13 8.87
N ALA A 20 11.12 -17.12 8.50
CA ALA A 20 10.02 -17.13 9.46
C ALA A 20 10.04 -18.39 10.34
N LEU A 21 10.22 -19.56 9.73
CA LEU A 21 10.31 -20.85 10.46
C LEU A 21 11.55 -20.93 11.36
N VAL A 22 12.70 -20.45 10.89
CA VAL A 22 13.93 -20.36 11.70
C VAL A 22 13.70 -19.43 12.88
N LEU A 23 13.08 -18.26 12.66
CA LEU A 23 12.78 -17.31 13.73
C LEU A 23 11.85 -17.90 14.79
N LEU A 24 10.80 -18.61 14.38
CA LEU A 24 9.90 -19.34 15.29
C LEU A 24 10.65 -20.42 16.05
N GLY A 25 11.46 -21.23 15.38
CA GLY A 25 12.28 -22.28 16.02
C GLY A 25 13.25 -21.71 17.05
N VAL A 26 13.93 -20.61 16.72
CA VAL A 26 14.83 -19.90 17.65
C VAL A 26 14.05 -19.32 18.84
N ALA A 27 12.87 -18.72 18.60
CA ALA A 27 12.02 -18.17 19.66
C ALA A 27 11.61 -19.26 20.68
N VAL A 28 11.12 -20.41 20.18
CA VAL A 28 10.75 -21.56 21.02
C VAL A 28 11.95 -22.11 21.77
N ALA A 29 13.11 -22.27 21.13
CA ALA A 29 14.32 -22.79 21.76
C ALA A 29 14.85 -21.87 22.89
N VAL A 30 14.80 -20.54 22.66
CA VAL A 30 15.19 -19.52 23.65
C VAL A 30 14.23 -19.55 24.84
N GLU A 31 12.93 -19.64 24.60
CA GLU A 31 11.91 -19.68 25.66
C GLU A 31 12.02 -20.96 26.49
N ALA A 32 12.22 -22.10 25.86
CA ALA A 32 12.42 -23.39 26.53
C ALA A 32 13.65 -23.38 27.42
N LYS A 33 14.75 -22.71 27.01
CA LYS A 33 16.01 -22.68 27.77
C LYS A 33 16.03 -21.61 28.87
N SER A 34 15.51 -20.40 28.58
CA SER A 34 15.66 -19.24 29.48
C SER A 34 14.36 -18.80 30.14
N ARG A 35 13.23 -19.41 29.80
CA ARG A 35 11.85 -18.98 30.19
C ARG A 35 11.55 -17.51 29.86
N LYS A 36 12.26 -16.94 28.89
CA LYS A 36 12.08 -15.55 28.41
C LYS A 36 11.92 -15.57 26.91
N ALA A 37 11.06 -14.69 26.40
CA ALA A 37 10.93 -14.48 24.97
C ALA A 37 12.27 -14.02 24.35
N ILE A 38 12.45 -14.29 23.07
CA ILE A 38 13.58 -13.77 22.29
C ILE A 38 13.59 -12.22 22.37
N SER A 39 14.78 -11.61 22.37
CA SER A 39 14.85 -10.16 22.41
C SER A 39 14.31 -9.51 21.11
N HIS A 40 13.62 -8.38 21.24
CA HIS A 40 13.13 -7.60 20.09
C HIS A 40 14.23 -7.32 19.07
N ARG A 41 15.43 -6.96 19.53
CA ARG A 41 16.56 -6.67 18.65
C ARG A 41 16.98 -7.90 17.84
N ALA A 42 17.08 -9.06 18.47
CA ALA A 42 17.45 -10.30 17.77
C ALA A 42 16.39 -10.68 16.74
N ALA A 43 15.10 -10.68 17.10
CA ALA A 43 14.00 -10.99 16.21
C ALA A 43 13.92 -10.03 15.02
N LEU A 44 14.08 -8.72 15.26
CA LEU A 44 14.14 -7.68 14.23
C LEU A 44 15.26 -7.96 13.22
N TRP A 45 16.50 -8.19 13.69
CA TRP A 45 17.63 -8.36 12.79
C TRP A 45 17.58 -9.69 12.03
N ILE A 46 17.04 -10.76 12.62
CA ILE A 46 16.78 -12.01 11.89
C ILE A 46 15.74 -11.77 10.79
N ALA A 47 14.63 -11.09 11.08
CA ALA A 47 13.62 -10.80 10.10
C ALA A 47 14.16 -9.87 8.97
N ALA A 48 14.89 -8.81 9.35
CA ALA A 48 15.49 -7.88 8.39
C ALA A 48 16.51 -8.58 7.48
N SER A 49 17.36 -9.46 8.04
CA SER A 49 18.30 -10.25 7.23
C SER A 49 17.59 -11.17 6.24
N GLY A 50 16.46 -11.78 6.66
CA GLY A 50 15.63 -12.58 5.76
C GLY A 50 15.05 -11.79 4.60
N VAL A 51 14.56 -10.56 4.87
CA VAL A 51 14.04 -9.67 3.80
C VAL A 51 15.16 -9.26 2.85
N VAL A 52 16.35 -8.92 3.37
CA VAL A 52 17.52 -8.59 2.52
C VAL A 52 17.95 -9.79 1.68
N LEU A 53 18.05 -10.99 2.26
CA LEU A 53 18.37 -12.20 1.54
C LEU A 53 17.35 -12.55 0.46
N ALA A 54 16.05 -12.33 0.73
CA ALA A 54 15.00 -12.48 -0.27
C ALA A 54 15.18 -11.47 -1.43
N GLY A 55 15.60 -10.23 -1.13
CA GLY A 55 15.96 -9.23 -2.12
C GLY A 55 17.15 -9.66 -3.00
N VAL A 56 18.20 -10.20 -2.38
CA VAL A 56 19.34 -10.77 -3.14
C VAL A 56 18.90 -11.95 -3.99
N ALA A 57 18.08 -12.85 -3.43
CA ALA A 57 17.54 -14.00 -4.16
C ALA A 57 16.72 -13.58 -5.38
N LEU A 58 15.96 -12.47 -5.30
CA LEU A 58 15.17 -11.94 -6.41
C LEU A 58 16.02 -11.58 -7.63
N TRP A 59 17.26 -11.11 -7.45
CA TRP A 59 18.19 -10.82 -8.57
C TRP A 59 18.61 -12.07 -9.33
N GLY A 60 18.65 -13.22 -8.65
CA GLY A 60 18.98 -14.52 -9.26
C GLY A 60 17.81 -15.16 -10.02
N VAL A 61 16.59 -14.63 -9.92
CA VAL A 61 15.43 -15.16 -10.64
C VAL A 61 15.37 -14.58 -12.05
N PRO A 62 15.36 -15.42 -13.10
CA PRO A 62 15.24 -14.92 -14.48
C PRO A 62 13.84 -14.29 -14.70
N VAL A 63 13.82 -13.22 -15.49
CA VAL A 63 12.54 -12.69 -16.02
C VAL A 63 12.10 -13.66 -17.11
N THR A 64 11.04 -14.36 -16.85
CA THR A 64 10.42 -15.29 -17.79
C THR A 64 8.95 -14.92 -17.89
N GLY A 65 8.42 -14.72 -19.08
CA GLY A 65 6.97 -14.57 -19.24
C GLY A 65 6.22 -15.70 -18.54
N ASP A 66 5.22 -16.27 -19.09
CA ASP A 66 4.39 -17.35 -18.48
C ASP A 66 5.16 -18.61 -18.01
N GLY A 67 6.49 -18.64 -18.02
CA GLY A 67 7.35 -19.70 -17.48
C GLY A 67 6.87 -21.16 -17.61
N GLY A 68 5.81 -21.39 -18.37
CA GLY A 68 5.15 -22.67 -18.59
C GLY A 68 4.32 -23.21 -17.41
N THR A 69 4.13 -22.44 -16.33
CA THR A 69 3.41 -22.92 -15.14
C THR A 69 2.00 -22.35 -14.98
N ALA A 70 1.60 -21.33 -15.73
CA ALA A 70 0.33 -20.60 -15.63
C ALA A 70 -0.01 -20.02 -14.22
N LEU A 71 0.69 -20.44 -13.17
CA LEU A 71 0.43 -20.01 -11.78
C LEU A 71 1.24 -18.77 -11.40
N ILE A 72 2.51 -18.72 -11.81
CA ILE A 72 3.45 -17.66 -11.44
C ILE A 72 4.03 -17.05 -12.71
N VAL A 73 4.00 -15.72 -12.74
CA VAL A 73 4.56 -14.89 -13.79
C VAL A 73 5.68 -14.04 -13.20
N MET A 74 6.87 -14.12 -13.76
CA MET A 74 8.01 -13.28 -13.41
C MET A 74 8.32 -12.34 -14.58
N ASP A 75 7.38 -11.43 -14.84
CA ASP A 75 7.56 -10.34 -15.80
C ASP A 75 8.31 -9.15 -15.17
N PRO A 76 8.73 -8.14 -15.95
CA PRO A 76 9.40 -6.96 -15.43
C PRO A 76 8.63 -6.24 -14.31
N LEU A 77 7.29 -6.16 -14.42
CA LEU A 77 6.42 -5.53 -13.42
C LEU A 77 6.42 -6.31 -12.11
N ALA A 78 6.28 -7.65 -12.16
CA ALA A 78 6.36 -8.51 -10.97
C ALA A 78 7.71 -8.36 -10.29
N ARG A 79 8.81 -8.41 -11.03
CA ARG A 79 10.16 -8.27 -10.49
C ARG A 79 10.35 -6.93 -9.79
N LEU A 80 9.95 -5.83 -10.43
CA LEU A 80 10.06 -4.49 -9.88
C LEU A 80 9.22 -4.35 -8.60
N PHE A 81 7.95 -4.80 -8.62
CA PHE A 81 7.11 -4.66 -7.45
C PHE A 81 7.45 -5.65 -6.33
N LYS A 82 7.99 -6.82 -6.60
CA LYS A 82 8.60 -7.66 -5.55
C LYS A 82 9.74 -6.93 -4.86
N ALA A 83 10.62 -6.25 -5.60
CA ALA A 83 11.68 -5.44 -5.01
C ALA A 83 11.13 -4.27 -4.18
N VAL A 84 10.11 -3.56 -4.67
CA VAL A 84 9.42 -2.48 -3.92
C VAL A 84 8.78 -3.01 -2.63
N VAL A 85 8.08 -4.14 -2.69
CA VAL A 85 7.44 -4.76 -1.51
C VAL A 85 8.47 -5.17 -0.47
N LEU A 86 9.60 -5.75 -0.89
CA LEU A 86 10.71 -6.08 0.02
C LEU A 86 11.34 -4.83 0.62
N ALA A 87 11.53 -3.76 -0.14
CA ALA A 87 12.07 -2.50 0.38
C ALA A 87 11.12 -1.84 1.38
N LEU A 88 9.83 -1.72 1.05
CA LEU A 88 8.81 -1.18 1.96
C LEU A 88 8.61 -2.08 3.19
N GLY A 89 8.66 -3.40 3.01
CA GLY A 89 8.60 -4.39 4.08
C GLY A 89 9.80 -4.29 5.02
N LEU A 90 11.02 -4.10 4.49
CA LEU A 90 12.22 -3.89 5.28
C LEU A 90 12.10 -2.62 6.13
N LEU A 91 11.65 -1.51 5.54
CA LEU A 91 11.43 -0.25 6.26
C LEU A 91 10.37 -0.41 7.36
N ALA A 92 9.29 -1.16 7.09
CA ALA A 92 8.29 -1.47 8.11
C ALA A 92 8.87 -2.34 9.24
N VAL A 93 9.67 -3.36 8.95
CA VAL A 93 10.38 -4.17 9.96
C VAL A 93 11.32 -3.33 10.80
N MET A 94 11.98 -2.32 10.22
CA MET A 94 12.87 -1.39 10.93
C MET A 94 12.13 -0.44 11.87
N LEU A 95 10.82 -0.35 11.82
CA LEU A 95 9.99 0.43 12.73
C LEU A 95 9.62 -0.44 13.96
N PRO A 96 10.45 -0.43 15.03
CA PRO A 96 10.18 -1.29 16.17
C PRO A 96 8.93 -0.81 16.91
N PRO A 97 8.02 -1.71 17.25
CA PRO A 97 6.89 -1.38 18.11
C PRO A 97 7.37 -1.02 19.52
N ALA A 98 6.56 -0.30 20.29
CA ALA A 98 6.88 -0.03 21.69
C ALA A 98 7.06 -1.34 22.44
N ARG A 99 8.11 -1.43 23.30
CA ARG A 99 8.47 -2.68 24.02
C ARG A 99 7.33 -3.28 24.83
N ARG A 100 6.37 -2.45 25.28
CA ARG A 100 5.20 -2.88 26.07
C ARG A 100 4.08 -3.48 25.22
N GLU A 101 4.11 -3.26 23.89
CA GLU A 101 3.04 -3.68 22.99
C GLU A 101 3.18 -5.14 22.54
N ILE A 102 4.39 -5.70 22.52
CA ILE A 102 4.64 -7.02 21.93
C ILE A 102 5.40 -7.92 22.93
N ALA A 103 4.67 -8.87 23.50
CA ALA A 103 5.23 -9.84 24.43
C ALA A 103 6.05 -10.94 23.72
N GLN A 104 5.70 -11.28 22.49
CA GLN A 104 6.26 -12.39 21.71
C GLN A 104 6.85 -11.90 20.37
N PRO A 105 8.07 -11.32 20.38
CA PRO A 105 8.68 -10.74 19.19
C PRO A 105 8.94 -11.75 18.06
N GLY A 106 9.28 -13.01 18.40
CA GLY A 106 9.51 -14.05 17.38
C GLY A 106 8.29 -14.29 16.50
N GLU A 107 7.14 -14.47 17.12
CA GLU A 107 5.86 -14.68 16.41
C GLU A 107 5.44 -13.44 15.63
N PHE A 108 5.61 -12.26 16.22
CA PHE A 108 5.28 -10.99 15.56
C PHE A 108 6.04 -10.80 14.24
N TYR A 109 7.37 -10.94 14.27
CA TYR A 109 8.16 -10.78 13.07
C TYR A 109 8.00 -11.94 12.08
N ALA A 110 7.73 -13.16 12.54
CA ALA A 110 7.38 -14.28 11.65
C ALA A 110 6.08 -14.01 10.88
N LEU A 111 5.05 -13.47 11.52
CA LEU A 111 3.80 -13.05 10.85
C LEU A 111 4.04 -11.95 9.81
N ILE A 112 4.95 -11.02 10.07
CA ILE A 112 5.35 -10.00 9.06
C ILE A 112 5.97 -10.68 7.84
N LEU A 113 6.86 -11.66 8.03
CA LEU A 113 7.47 -12.40 6.93
C LEU A 113 6.44 -13.22 6.13
N PHE A 114 5.45 -13.83 6.79
CA PHE A 114 4.34 -14.50 6.10
C PHE A 114 3.45 -13.50 5.34
N ALA A 115 3.18 -12.33 5.90
CA ALA A 115 2.47 -11.28 5.18
C ALA A 115 3.23 -10.85 3.92
N LEU A 116 4.54 -10.61 4.03
CA LEU A 116 5.41 -10.28 2.89
C LEU A 116 5.42 -11.40 1.84
N THR A 117 5.48 -12.67 2.27
CA THR A 117 5.41 -13.82 1.36
C THR A 117 4.11 -13.79 0.54
N GLY A 118 2.96 -13.61 1.19
CA GLY A 118 1.67 -13.49 0.50
C GLY A 118 1.63 -12.31 -0.47
N LEU A 119 2.20 -11.16 -0.10
CA LEU A 119 2.29 -9.98 -0.96
C LEU A 119 3.18 -10.22 -2.18
N LEU A 120 4.34 -10.90 -2.02
CA LEU A 120 5.21 -11.25 -3.15
C LEU A 120 4.54 -12.22 -4.12
N LEU A 121 3.88 -13.26 -3.61
CA LEU A 121 3.11 -14.20 -4.43
C LEU A 121 2.02 -13.50 -5.23
N THR A 122 1.33 -12.56 -4.61
CA THR A 122 0.24 -11.78 -5.24
C THR A 122 0.75 -10.93 -6.40
N THR A 123 1.94 -10.34 -6.33
CA THR A 123 2.50 -9.51 -7.42
C THR A 123 2.88 -10.33 -8.65
N GLY A 124 3.22 -11.60 -8.47
CA GLY A 124 3.73 -12.50 -9.50
C GLY A 124 2.72 -13.52 -10.00
N THR A 125 1.43 -13.20 -10.08
CA THR A 125 0.43 -14.13 -10.60
C THR A 125 -0.62 -13.47 -11.49
N ASN A 126 -1.01 -14.18 -12.53
CA ASN A 126 -2.17 -13.88 -13.38
C ASN A 126 -3.28 -14.94 -13.22
N HIS A 127 -3.09 -15.94 -12.36
CA HIS A 127 -4.04 -17.02 -12.14
C HIS A 127 -5.07 -16.64 -11.08
N LEU A 128 -6.37 -16.65 -11.42
CA LEU A 128 -7.45 -16.15 -10.58
C LEU A 128 -7.49 -16.76 -9.17
N LEU A 129 -7.43 -18.09 -9.08
CA LEU A 129 -7.50 -18.78 -7.79
C LEU A 129 -6.21 -18.58 -6.97
N PHE A 130 -5.05 -18.62 -7.62
CA PHE A 130 -3.78 -18.42 -6.92
C PHE A 130 -3.64 -16.98 -6.40
N LEU A 131 -4.15 -16.00 -7.14
CA LEU A 131 -4.27 -14.60 -6.70
C LEU A 131 -5.06 -14.50 -5.40
N PHE A 132 -6.22 -15.16 -5.33
CA PHE A 132 -7.04 -15.18 -4.11
C PHE A 132 -6.28 -15.77 -2.93
N VAL A 133 -5.69 -16.97 -3.09
CA VAL A 133 -4.96 -17.66 -2.01
C VAL A 133 -3.77 -16.84 -1.52
N ALA A 134 -3.01 -16.21 -2.44
CA ALA A 134 -1.87 -15.37 -2.10
C ALA A 134 -2.31 -14.09 -1.34
N LEU A 135 -3.40 -13.46 -1.76
CA LEU A 135 -3.99 -12.31 -1.05
C LEU A 135 -4.47 -12.69 0.36
N GLU A 136 -5.09 -13.87 0.52
CA GLU A 136 -5.58 -14.33 1.82
C GLU A 136 -4.42 -14.68 2.77
N LEU A 137 -3.34 -15.26 2.29
CA LEU A 137 -2.14 -15.49 3.09
C LEU A 137 -1.61 -14.17 3.70
N ALA A 138 -1.54 -13.11 2.88
CA ALA A 138 -1.14 -11.79 3.37
C ALA A 138 -2.18 -11.22 4.35
N SER A 139 -3.48 -11.33 4.02
CA SER A 139 -4.58 -10.74 4.78
C SER A 139 -4.70 -11.36 6.18
N LEU A 140 -4.71 -12.68 6.29
CA LEU A 140 -4.78 -13.39 7.56
C LEU A 140 -3.61 -13.02 8.48
N SER A 141 -2.39 -12.94 7.93
CA SER A 141 -1.22 -12.49 8.69
C SER A 141 -1.40 -11.06 9.21
N LEU A 142 -1.93 -10.14 8.39
CA LEU A 142 -2.17 -8.74 8.77
C LEU A 142 -3.30 -8.61 9.80
N TYR A 143 -4.36 -9.45 9.74
CA TYR A 143 -5.43 -9.45 10.74
C TYR A 143 -4.90 -9.84 12.12
N LEU A 144 -4.06 -10.86 12.20
CA LEU A 144 -3.41 -11.29 13.44
C LEU A 144 -2.45 -10.22 13.97
N LEU A 145 -1.66 -9.61 13.08
CA LEU A 145 -0.74 -8.52 13.43
C LEU A 145 -1.47 -7.31 13.99
N ALA A 146 -2.68 -6.98 13.49
CA ALA A 146 -3.44 -5.84 13.98
C ALA A 146 -3.87 -6.00 15.46
N GLY A 147 -4.14 -7.24 15.91
CA GLY A 147 -4.51 -7.55 17.29
C GLY A 147 -3.33 -7.89 18.21
N PHE A 148 -2.09 -7.83 17.72
CA PHE A 148 -0.95 -8.42 18.40
C PHE A 148 -0.58 -7.73 19.73
N SER A 149 -0.89 -6.44 19.89
CA SER A 149 -0.68 -5.69 21.14
C SER A 149 -1.57 -6.15 22.32
N ARG A 150 -2.60 -6.95 22.05
CA ARG A 150 -3.54 -7.49 23.06
C ARG A 150 -4.21 -6.43 23.94
N THR A 151 -4.33 -5.19 23.46
CA THR A 151 -5.11 -4.14 24.11
C THR A 151 -6.57 -4.18 23.63
N ALA A 152 -7.50 -3.62 24.39
CA ALA A 152 -8.90 -3.55 23.97
C ALA A 152 -9.05 -2.88 22.60
N ARG A 153 -8.29 -1.78 22.35
CA ARG A 153 -8.28 -1.06 21.08
C ARG A 153 -7.72 -1.90 19.93
N SER A 154 -6.62 -2.65 20.16
CA SER A 154 -6.06 -3.52 19.12
C SER A 154 -6.95 -4.73 18.83
N GLY A 155 -7.65 -5.25 19.84
CA GLY A 155 -8.65 -6.31 19.67
C GLY A 155 -9.83 -5.86 18.83
N GLU A 156 -10.35 -4.66 19.06
CA GLU A 156 -11.41 -4.05 18.25
C GLU A 156 -10.93 -3.82 16.81
N ALA A 157 -9.73 -3.27 16.62
CA ALA A 157 -9.14 -3.05 15.31
C ALA A 157 -8.98 -4.36 14.52
N SER A 158 -8.44 -5.41 15.16
CA SER A 158 -8.29 -6.74 14.55
C SER A 158 -9.63 -7.35 14.18
N LEU A 159 -10.62 -7.29 15.06
CA LEU A 159 -11.96 -7.84 14.81
C LEU A 159 -12.64 -7.13 13.63
N LYS A 160 -12.61 -5.80 13.59
CA LYS A 160 -13.15 -5.03 12.47
C LYS A 160 -12.41 -5.35 11.16
N TYR A 161 -11.07 -5.42 11.20
CA TYR A 161 -10.26 -5.74 10.03
C TYR A 161 -10.58 -7.13 9.49
N PHE A 162 -10.69 -8.12 10.37
CA PHE A 162 -11.06 -9.50 10.02
C PHE A 162 -12.48 -9.61 9.46
N LEU A 163 -13.48 -9.00 10.12
CA LEU A 163 -14.88 -9.10 9.68
C LEU A 163 -15.10 -8.43 8.32
N PHE A 164 -14.65 -7.17 8.16
CA PHE A 164 -14.76 -6.48 6.88
C PHE A 164 -13.90 -7.15 5.80
N GLY A 165 -12.73 -7.66 6.18
CA GLY A 165 -11.85 -8.40 5.28
C GLY A 165 -12.46 -9.71 4.82
N GLY A 166 -13.06 -10.49 5.71
CA GLY A 166 -13.74 -11.74 5.37
C GLY A 166 -14.92 -11.54 4.41
N VAL A 167 -15.74 -10.49 4.64
CA VAL A 167 -16.80 -10.12 3.70
C VAL A 167 -16.23 -9.72 2.34
N SER A 168 -15.16 -8.93 2.34
CA SER A 168 -14.46 -8.52 1.12
C SER A 168 -13.86 -9.69 0.35
N ALA A 169 -13.27 -10.66 1.07
CA ALA A 169 -12.74 -11.90 0.51
C ALA A 169 -13.85 -12.76 -0.13
N ALA A 170 -15.02 -12.82 0.50
CA ALA A 170 -16.18 -13.53 -0.07
C ALA A 170 -16.63 -12.88 -1.39
N PHE A 171 -16.72 -11.53 -1.45
CA PHE A 171 -17.02 -10.82 -2.69
C PHE A 171 -15.95 -11.08 -3.76
N LEU A 172 -14.67 -11.01 -3.39
CA LEU A 172 -13.56 -11.26 -4.32
C LEU A 172 -13.64 -12.67 -4.89
N LEU A 173 -13.73 -13.70 -4.04
CA LEU A 173 -13.77 -15.11 -4.48
C LEU A 173 -15.00 -15.40 -5.33
N PHE A 174 -16.16 -14.91 -4.93
CA PHE A 174 -17.39 -15.11 -5.70
C PHE A 174 -17.30 -14.39 -7.05
N GLY A 175 -16.76 -13.16 -7.09
CA GLY A 175 -16.50 -12.43 -8.33
C GLY A 175 -15.55 -13.16 -9.27
N LEU A 176 -14.45 -13.71 -8.76
CA LEU A 176 -13.52 -14.54 -9.54
C LEU A 176 -14.19 -15.83 -10.07
N SER A 177 -15.08 -16.43 -9.29
CA SER A 177 -15.88 -17.61 -9.71
C SER A 177 -16.82 -17.27 -10.87
N LEU A 178 -17.50 -16.12 -10.82
CA LEU A 178 -18.38 -15.66 -11.91
C LEU A 178 -17.59 -15.38 -13.19
N ILE A 179 -16.40 -14.76 -13.06
CA ILE A 179 -15.52 -14.51 -14.20
C ILE A 179 -15.02 -15.82 -14.81
N TYR A 180 -14.64 -16.79 -13.97
CA TYR A 180 -14.29 -18.13 -14.43
C TYR A 180 -15.47 -18.82 -15.14
N GLY A 181 -16.68 -18.72 -14.58
CA GLY A 181 -17.89 -19.26 -15.21
C GLY A 181 -18.22 -18.66 -16.57
N PHE A 182 -17.86 -17.37 -16.78
CA PHE A 182 -18.00 -16.69 -18.07
C PHE A 182 -16.90 -17.11 -19.05
N SER A 183 -15.64 -17.05 -18.62
CA SER A 183 -14.49 -17.16 -19.50
C SER A 183 -14.02 -18.60 -19.71
N HIS A 184 -14.41 -19.53 -18.83
CA HIS A 184 -13.86 -20.90 -18.72
C HIS A 184 -12.32 -20.93 -18.62
N ALA A 185 -11.71 -19.80 -18.20
CA ALA A 185 -10.28 -19.62 -18.10
C ALA A 185 -9.88 -19.19 -16.67
N ALA A 186 -8.83 -19.80 -16.16
CA ALA A 186 -8.29 -19.48 -14.82
C ALA A 186 -7.22 -18.37 -14.84
N THR A 187 -6.89 -17.82 -16.03
CA THR A 187 -5.86 -16.76 -16.19
C THR A 187 -6.48 -15.46 -16.72
N LEU A 188 -5.86 -14.33 -16.39
CA LEU A 188 -6.31 -13.02 -16.87
C LEU A 188 -6.22 -12.91 -18.40
N THR A 189 -5.23 -13.53 -19.03
CA THR A 189 -5.10 -13.59 -20.50
C THR A 189 -6.25 -14.39 -21.13
N GLY A 190 -6.65 -15.51 -20.53
CA GLY A 190 -7.80 -16.27 -20.98
C GLY A 190 -9.13 -15.51 -20.81
N VAL A 191 -9.27 -14.72 -19.74
CA VAL A 191 -10.42 -13.82 -19.55
C VAL A 191 -10.46 -12.75 -20.66
N ALA A 192 -9.31 -12.14 -20.98
CA ALA A 192 -9.21 -11.16 -22.06
C ALA A 192 -9.61 -11.77 -23.42
N THR A 193 -9.16 -12.98 -23.70
CA THR A 193 -9.53 -13.70 -24.95
C THR A 193 -11.06 -13.95 -25.03
N ALA A 194 -11.67 -14.35 -23.92
CA ALA A 194 -13.13 -14.57 -23.88
C ALA A 194 -13.92 -13.26 -24.08
N LEU A 195 -13.44 -12.15 -23.53
CA LEU A 195 -14.03 -10.82 -23.74
C LEU A 195 -13.84 -10.28 -25.16
N GLY A 196 -12.75 -10.68 -25.84
CA GLY A 196 -12.53 -10.35 -27.25
C GLY A 196 -13.50 -11.02 -28.23
N ALA A 197 -14.19 -12.09 -27.81
CA ALA A 197 -15.15 -12.83 -28.63
C ALA A 197 -16.56 -12.16 -28.72
N GLY A 198 -16.83 -11.15 -27.88
CA GLY A 198 -18.11 -10.43 -27.89
C GLY A 198 -18.29 -9.47 -26.71
N PRO A 199 -19.42 -8.79 -26.61
CA PRO A 199 -19.68 -7.88 -25.51
C PRO A 199 -19.70 -8.64 -24.17
N PRO A 200 -19.24 -8.02 -23.06
CA PRO A 200 -19.23 -8.67 -21.76
C PRO A 200 -20.63 -9.06 -21.32
N SER A 201 -20.80 -10.33 -20.93
CA SER A 201 -22.07 -10.81 -20.40
C SER A 201 -22.36 -10.19 -19.02
N SER A 202 -23.64 -10.23 -18.60
CA SER A 202 -24.03 -9.79 -17.24
C SER A 202 -23.25 -10.54 -16.16
N LEU A 203 -22.89 -11.79 -16.39
CA LEU A 203 -22.07 -12.59 -15.50
C LEU A 203 -20.66 -12.02 -15.32
N ALA A 204 -20.00 -11.65 -16.43
CA ALA A 204 -18.67 -11.02 -16.41
C ALA A 204 -18.70 -9.65 -15.73
N VAL A 205 -19.73 -8.83 -16.01
CA VAL A 205 -19.90 -7.51 -15.39
C VAL A 205 -20.13 -7.64 -13.89
N THR A 206 -21.02 -8.51 -13.43
CA THR A 206 -21.28 -8.76 -12.00
C THR A 206 -20.03 -9.28 -11.31
N GLY A 207 -19.30 -10.22 -11.94
CA GLY A 207 -18.05 -10.73 -11.42
C GLY A 207 -17.00 -9.63 -11.26
N LEU A 208 -16.86 -8.75 -12.24
CA LEU A 208 -15.92 -7.61 -12.17
C LEU A 208 -16.29 -6.63 -11.06
N VAL A 209 -17.58 -6.29 -10.89
CA VAL A 209 -18.04 -5.44 -9.77
C VAL A 209 -17.63 -6.03 -8.43
N MET A 210 -17.87 -7.32 -8.24
CA MET A 210 -17.52 -8.01 -6.99
C MET A 210 -16.01 -8.04 -6.74
N VAL A 211 -15.19 -8.23 -7.77
CA VAL A 211 -13.73 -8.14 -7.67
C VAL A 211 -13.30 -6.72 -7.29
N VAL A 212 -13.91 -5.70 -7.89
CA VAL A 212 -13.63 -4.29 -7.55
C VAL A 212 -14.02 -3.98 -6.10
N VAL A 213 -15.11 -4.54 -5.56
CA VAL A 213 -15.45 -4.43 -4.13
C VAL A 213 -14.34 -5.03 -3.27
N GLY A 214 -13.88 -6.24 -3.59
CA GLY A 214 -12.82 -6.92 -2.85
C GLY A 214 -11.49 -6.16 -2.87
N LEU A 215 -11.05 -5.69 -4.04
CA LEU A 215 -9.83 -4.92 -4.18
C LEU A 215 -9.98 -3.50 -3.62
N GLY A 216 -11.17 -2.91 -3.68
CA GLY A 216 -11.51 -1.63 -3.08
C GLY A 216 -11.33 -1.62 -1.57
N PHE A 217 -11.71 -2.71 -0.88
CA PHE A 217 -11.39 -2.91 0.53
C PHE A 217 -9.87 -2.91 0.76
N LYS A 218 -9.10 -3.66 -0.03
CA LYS A 218 -7.64 -3.75 0.11
C LYS A 218 -6.95 -2.41 -0.05
N LEU A 219 -7.45 -1.56 -0.94
CA LEU A 219 -6.95 -0.21 -1.19
C LEU A 219 -7.50 0.83 -0.20
N ALA A 220 -8.46 0.46 0.65
CA ALA A 220 -9.25 1.37 1.47
C ALA A 220 -9.98 2.44 0.64
N ALA A 221 -10.52 2.08 -0.53
CA ALA A 221 -11.35 2.96 -1.34
C ALA A 221 -12.75 3.14 -0.70
N ALA A 222 -13.31 4.34 -0.77
CA ALA A 222 -14.69 4.54 -0.33
C ALA A 222 -15.67 3.92 -1.34
N PRO A 223 -16.72 3.20 -0.87
CA PRO A 223 -17.20 3.10 0.52
C PRO A 223 -16.58 1.98 1.37
N PHE A 224 -15.62 1.22 0.88
CA PHE A 224 -15.05 0.02 1.54
C PHE A 224 -13.93 0.32 2.56
N HIS A 225 -13.82 1.57 3.06
CA HIS A 225 -12.72 2.09 3.86
C HIS A 225 -12.93 2.03 5.38
N TYR A 226 -14.09 1.62 5.88
CA TYR A 226 -14.49 1.76 7.30
C TYR A 226 -13.55 1.08 8.30
N TRP A 227 -12.80 0.08 7.87
CA TRP A 227 -11.82 -0.61 8.71
C TRP A 227 -10.54 0.22 8.95
N ALA A 228 -10.16 1.08 8.00
CA ALA A 228 -8.85 1.70 7.98
C ALA A 228 -8.59 2.66 9.16
N PRO A 229 -9.50 3.57 9.57
CA PRO A 229 -9.24 4.46 10.70
C PRO A 229 -9.00 3.73 12.02
N ASP A 230 -9.74 2.66 12.27
CA ASP A 230 -9.65 1.91 13.51
C ASP A 230 -8.38 1.02 13.55
N VAL A 231 -8.01 0.43 12.41
CA VAL A 231 -6.75 -0.34 12.27
C VAL A 231 -5.53 0.57 12.39
N TYR A 232 -5.54 1.74 11.74
CA TYR A 232 -4.41 2.68 11.84
C TYR A 232 -4.20 3.17 13.27
N GLN A 233 -5.26 3.37 14.03
CA GLN A 233 -5.18 3.81 15.42
C GLN A 233 -4.86 2.69 16.39
N GLY A 234 -5.42 1.48 16.18
CA GLY A 234 -5.38 0.38 17.17
C GLY A 234 -4.27 -0.63 16.97
N ALA A 235 -3.76 -0.79 15.76
CA ALA A 235 -2.70 -1.75 15.46
C ALA A 235 -1.30 -1.22 15.78
N PRO A 236 -0.30 -2.10 16.02
CA PRO A 236 1.10 -1.71 16.14
C PRO A 236 1.57 -0.89 14.94
N ALA A 237 2.40 0.13 15.17
CA ALA A 237 2.88 1.05 14.11
C ALA A 237 3.55 0.32 12.93
N THR A 238 4.33 -0.73 13.21
CA THR A 238 4.93 -1.63 12.20
C THR A 238 3.87 -2.25 11.28
N THR A 239 2.78 -2.76 11.87
CA THR A 239 1.66 -3.37 11.13
C THR A 239 0.96 -2.32 10.26
N VAL A 240 0.69 -1.15 10.80
CA VAL A 240 0.06 -0.05 10.06
C VAL A 240 0.94 0.40 8.90
N ALA A 241 2.25 0.52 9.10
CA ALA A 241 3.20 0.87 8.05
C ALA A 241 3.20 -0.16 6.90
N LEU A 242 3.16 -1.47 7.24
CA LEU A 242 3.08 -2.54 6.25
C LEU A 242 1.78 -2.51 5.45
N VAL A 243 0.64 -2.27 6.12
CA VAL A 243 -0.68 -2.14 5.48
C VAL A 243 -0.73 -0.89 4.58
N ALA A 244 -0.27 0.25 5.08
CA ALA A 244 -0.33 1.52 4.38
C ALA A 244 0.57 1.60 3.15
N ALA A 245 1.71 0.92 3.17
CA ALA A 245 2.72 0.97 2.11
C ALA A 245 2.70 -0.30 1.24
N ALA A 246 3.26 -1.40 1.72
CA ALA A 246 3.46 -2.61 0.92
C ALA A 246 2.15 -3.27 0.46
N SER A 247 1.17 -3.44 1.37
CA SER A 247 -0.11 -4.06 1.03
C SER A 247 -0.91 -3.21 0.03
N LYS A 248 -0.89 -1.89 0.16
CA LYS A 248 -1.56 -0.99 -0.78
C LYS A 248 -0.88 -0.98 -2.16
N ALA A 249 0.46 -1.00 -2.21
CA ALA A 249 1.21 -1.10 -3.46
C ALA A 249 0.85 -2.37 -4.24
N VAL A 250 0.79 -3.52 -3.55
CA VAL A 250 0.36 -4.79 -4.15
C VAL A 250 -1.09 -4.74 -4.61
N GLY A 251 -2.01 -4.21 -3.79
CA GLY A 251 -3.40 -4.03 -4.19
C GLY A 251 -3.55 -3.22 -5.48
N MET A 252 -2.70 -2.19 -5.67
CA MET A 252 -2.69 -1.38 -6.87
C MET A 252 -2.16 -2.14 -8.09
N VAL A 253 -1.08 -2.92 -7.94
CA VAL A 253 -0.57 -3.79 -9.02
C VAL A 253 -1.62 -4.80 -9.47
N VAL A 254 -2.31 -5.43 -8.50
CA VAL A 254 -3.38 -6.38 -8.82
C VAL A 254 -4.51 -5.71 -9.58
N LEU A 255 -4.95 -4.52 -9.12
CA LEU A 255 -6.01 -3.79 -9.81
C LEU A 255 -5.60 -3.40 -11.23
N VAL A 256 -4.37 -2.91 -11.42
CA VAL A 256 -3.81 -2.58 -12.75
C VAL A 256 -3.80 -3.83 -13.64
N ARG A 257 -3.24 -4.96 -13.17
CA ARG A 257 -3.23 -6.21 -13.95
C ARG A 257 -4.63 -6.68 -14.30
N PHE A 258 -5.54 -6.66 -13.34
CA PHE A 258 -6.90 -7.13 -13.53
C PHE A 258 -7.64 -6.30 -14.58
N LEU A 259 -7.55 -4.98 -14.51
CA LEU A 259 -8.23 -4.06 -15.44
C LEU A 259 -7.54 -4.00 -16.81
N MET A 260 -6.20 -3.86 -16.84
CA MET A 260 -5.47 -3.62 -18.08
C MET A 260 -5.14 -4.90 -18.85
N ILE A 261 -5.04 -6.06 -18.18
CA ILE A 261 -4.83 -7.35 -18.85
C ILE A 261 -6.17 -8.04 -19.06
N GLY A 262 -6.90 -8.33 -17.96
CA GLY A 262 -8.10 -9.15 -18.00
C GLY A 262 -9.30 -8.44 -18.64
N PHE A 263 -9.51 -7.18 -18.35
CA PHE A 263 -10.71 -6.42 -18.71
C PHE A 263 -10.45 -5.19 -19.60
N HIS A 264 -9.35 -5.17 -20.33
CA HIS A 264 -9.01 -4.05 -21.21
C HIS A 264 -10.15 -3.71 -22.20
N GLY A 265 -10.74 -4.73 -22.85
CA GLY A 265 -11.83 -4.56 -23.80
C GLY A 265 -13.16 -4.06 -23.21
N ALA A 266 -13.29 -3.99 -21.86
CA ALA A 266 -14.49 -3.54 -21.16
C ALA A 266 -14.27 -2.21 -20.42
N ALA A 267 -13.31 -1.39 -20.85
CA ALA A 267 -12.94 -0.15 -20.18
C ALA A 267 -14.10 0.88 -20.14
N GLY A 268 -14.80 1.09 -21.24
CA GLY A 268 -15.79 2.15 -21.35
C GLY A 268 -15.14 3.54 -21.25
N SER A 269 -15.90 4.55 -20.83
CA SER A 269 -15.40 5.90 -20.63
C SER A 269 -16.21 6.64 -19.56
N ALA A 270 -15.52 7.38 -18.69
CA ALA A 270 -16.11 8.29 -17.70
C ALA A 270 -16.06 9.77 -18.15
N ALA A 271 -15.80 10.01 -19.43
CA ALA A 271 -15.68 11.34 -20.02
C ALA A 271 -16.99 12.12 -19.92
N TRP A 272 -16.92 13.41 -19.57
CA TRP A 272 -18.08 14.28 -19.52
C TRP A 272 -18.63 14.49 -20.94
N GLY A 273 -19.90 14.16 -21.15
CA GLY A 273 -20.56 14.23 -22.47
C GLY A 273 -20.32 13.02 -23.37
N GLY A 274 -19.58 12.00 -22.92
CA GLY A 274 -19.27 10.78 -23.69
C GLY A 274 -19.19 9.55 -22.78
N VAL A 275 -20.10 9.42 -21.81
CA VAL A 275 -20.10 8.28 -20.87
C VAL A 275 -20.42 6.99 -21.61
N ILE A 276 -19.51 6.03 -21.55
CA ILE A 276 -19.68 4.67 -22.07
C ILE A 276 -19.59 3.71 -20.89
N ALA A 277 -20.56 2.80 -20.77
CA ALA A 277 -20.57 1.80 -19.69
C ALA A 277 -19.29 0.95 -19.71
N GLY A 278 -18.63 0.85 -18.57
CA GLY A 278 -17.40 0.09 -18.38
C GLY A 278 -16.77 0.37 -17.02
N TRP A 279 -15.65 -0.29 -16.75
CA TRP A 279 -14.99 -0.15 -15.44
C TRP A 279 -14.37 1.23 -15.20
N SER A 280 -14.03 2.00 -16.25
CA SER A 280 -13.52 3.38 -16.13
C SER A 280 -14.49 4.25 -15.35
N LEU A 281 -15.81 4.16 -15.64
CA LEU A 281 -16.83 4.89 -14.89
C LEU A 281 -16.85 4.51 -13.40
N TRP A 282 -16.70 3.23 -13.07
CA TRP A 282 -16.69 2.80 -11.67
C TRP A 282 -15.44 3.29 -10.94
N MET A 283 -14.28 3.27 -11.62
CA MET A 283 -13.05 3.86 -11.07
C MET A 283 -13.22 5.36 -10.82
N ALA A 284 -13.86 6.10 -11.72
CA ALA A 284 -14.13 7.53 -11.56
C ALA A 284 -15.08 7.81 -10.38
N VAL A 285 -16.14 7.01 -10.22
CA VAL A 285 -17.07 7.15 -9.08
C VAL A 285 -16.37 6.84 -7.74
N LEU A 286 -15.63 5.73 -7.68
CA LEU A 286 -14.87 5.38 -6.47
C LEU A 286 -13.78 6.41 -6.17
N ALA A 287 -13.14 6.98 -7.21
CA ALA A 287 -12.18 8.07 -7.06
C ALA A 287 -12.82 9.31 -6.42
N ALA A 288 -13.96 9.77 -6.96
CA ALA A 288 -14.67 10.93 -6.46
C ALA A 288 -15.12 10.72 -5.00
N LEU A 289 -15.75 9.58 -4.70
CA LEU A 289 -16.18 9.25 -3.34
C LEU A 289 -15.01 9.18 -2.37
N SER A 290 -13.90 8.54 -2.76
CA SER A 290 -12.71 8.40 -1.91
C SER A 290 -12.04 9.75 -1.63
N MET A 291 -11.92 10.61 -2.65
CA MET A 291 -11.36 11.95 -2.49
C MET A 291 -12.21 12.81 -1.57
N VAL A 292 -13.52 12.83 -1.76
CA VAL A 292 -14.43 13.66 -0.95
C VAL A 292 -14.50 13.15 0.48
N LEU A 293 -14.87 11.88 0.68
CA LEU A 293 -15.03 11.31 2.03
C LEU A 293 -13.71 11.30 2.79
N GLY A 294 -12.61 10.90 2.13
CA GLY A 294 -11.29 10.86 2.76
C GLY A 294 -10.84 12.23 3.27
N ASN A 295 -10.94 13.28 2.46
CA ASN A 295 -10.50 14.62 2.87
C ASN A 295 -11.44 15.27 3.90
N VAL A 296 -12.77 15.16 3.73
CA VAL A 296 -13.73 15.75 4.66
C VAL A 296 -13.61 15.09 6.04
N LEU A 297 -13.52 13.76 6.09
CA LEU A 297 -13.40 13.04 7.36
C LEU A 297 -12.02 13.23 8.02
N ALA A 298 -10.96 13.46 7.24
CA ALA A 298 -9.63 13.78 7.78
C ALA A 298 -9.63 15.10 8.58
N LEU A 299 -10.39 16.11 8.15
CA LEU A 299 -10.49 17.41 8.84
C LEU A 299 -11.02 17.31 10.27
N ALA A 300 -11.87 16.33 10.55
CA ALA A 300 -12.52 16.15 11.85
C ALA A 300 -11.71 15.27 12.83
N GLN A 301 -10.52 14.79 12.43
CA GLN A 301 -9.78 13.85 13.29
C GLN A 301 -8.93 14.55 14.34
N THR A 302 -8.94 13.95 15.55
CA THR A 302 -8.16 14.39 16.72
C THR A 302 -6.93 13.51 16.98
N SER A 303 -6.74 12.44 16.20
CA SER A 303 -5.60 11.51 16.21
C SER A 303 -4.88 11.60 14.87
N VAL A 304 -3.55 11.74 14.89
CA VAL A 304 -2.74 11.81 13.67
C VAL A 304 -2.76 10.47 12.93
N ARG A 305 -2.80 9.34 13.61
CA ARG A 305 -2.96 8.02 12.97
C ARG A 305 -4.29 7.91 12.22
N ARG A 306 -5.40 8.35 12.80
CA ARG A 306 -6.71 8.36 12.12
C ARG A 306 -6.75 9.36 10.96
N LEU A 307 -6.12 10.52 11.13
CA LEU A 307 -5.97 11.50 10.05
C LEU A 307 -5.20 10.88 8.87
N LEU A 308 -4.08 10.20 9.12
CA LEU A 308 -3.32 9.49 8.08
C LEU A 308 -4.13 8.34 7.43
N ALA A 309 -5.02 7.68 8.17
CA ALA A 309 -5.93 6.69 7.60
C ALA A 309 -6.93 7.30 6.61
N TYR A 310 -7.57 8.41 6.95
CA TYR A 310 -8.47 9.11 6.02
C TYR A 310 -7.71 9.76 4.87
N SER A 311 -6.49 10.26 5.12
CA SER A 311 -5.54 10.64 4.08
C SER A 311 -5.28 9.46 3.12
N ALA A 312 -5.13 8.23 3.64
CA ALA A 312 -4.97 7.04 2.81
C ALA A 312 -6.18 6.76 1.91
N VAL A 313 -7.41 7.02 2.39
CA VAL A 313 -8.63 6.94 1.59
C VAL A 313 -8.61 7.98 0.48
N ALA A 314 -8.31 9.24 0.79
CA ALA A 314 -8.23 10.33 -0.19
C ALA A 314 -7.19 10.05 -1.27
N ASN A 315 -5.99 9.57 -0.89
CA ASN A 315 -4.92 9.25 -1.83
C ASN A 315 -5.23 8.03 -2.70
N THR A 316 -6.02 7.07 -2.20
CA THR A 316 -6.60 6.02 -3.07
C THR A 316 -7.50 6.66 -4.15
N GLY A 317 -8.28 7.67 -3.80
CA GLY A 317 -9.07 8.41 -4.78
C GLY A 317 -8.21 9.02 -5.89
N TYR A 318 -7.09 9.67 -5.55
CA TYR A 318 -6.16 10.21 -6.57
C TYR A 318 -5.56 9.12 -7.46
N LEU A 319 -5.20 7.94 -6.91
CA LEU A 319 -4.74 6.80 -7.69
C LEU A 319 -5.79 6.32 -8.71
N LEU A 320 -7.05 6.26 -8.29
CA LEU A 320 -8.16 5.82 -9.14
C LEU A 320 -8.50 6.85 -10.24
N VAL A 321 -8.19 8.15 -10.06
CA VAL A 321 -8.31 9.17 -11.14
C VAL A 321 -7.50 8.76 -12.37
N ALA A 322 -6.23 8.37 -12.17
CA ALA A 322 -5.40 7.93 -13.29
C ALA A 322 -5.93 6.65 -13.92
N LEU A 323 -6.35 5.66 -13.12
CA LEU A 323 -6.91 4.42 -13.68
C LEU A 323 -8.18 4.66 -14.51
N SER A 324 -8.96 5.69 -14.20
CA SER A 324 -10.14 6.03 -15.00
C SER A 324 -9.77 6.42 -16.44
N ALA A 325 -8.54 6.83 -16.70
CA ALA A 325 -8.02 7.18 -18.02
C ALA A 325 -7.54 5.97 -18.85
N HIS A 326 -7.51 4.79 -18.30
CA HIS A 326 -7.21 3.47 -18.89
C HIS A 326 -6.03 3.40 -19.91
N GLY A 327 -5.01 4.22 -19.75
CA GLY A 327 -3.79 4.19 -20.57
C GLY A 327 -2.60 3.55 -19.83
N GLU A 328 -1.60 3.10 -20.57
CA GLU A 328 -0.35 2.56 -20.03
C GLU A 328 0.39 3.59 -19.17
N SER A 329 0.47 4.83 -19.65
CA SER A 329 1.04 5.96 -18.92
C SER A 329 0.27 6.24 -17.61
N ALA A 330 -1.06 6.10 -17.63
CA ALA A 330 -1.91 6.28 -16.46
C ALA A 330 -1.66 5.18 -15.42
N ALA A 331 -1.52 3.92 -15.85
CA ALA A 331 -1.13 2.82 -14.99
C ALA A 331 0.28 3.04 -14.39
N GLY A 332 1.25 3.48 -15.21
CA GLY A 332 2.60 3.83 -14.76
C GLY A 332 2.59 4.94 -13.70
N ALA A 333 1.85 6.02 -13.94
CA ALA A 333 1.69 7.13 -13.00
C ALA A 333 1.07 6.68 -11.66
N ALA A 334 0.01 5.83 -11.72
CA ALA A 334 -0.63 5.28 -10.54
C ALA A 334 0.34 4.39 -9.72
N LEU A 335 1.12 3.54 -10.39
CA LEU A 335 2.09 2.67 -9.75
C LEU A 335 3.29 3.45 -9.18
N PHE A 336 3.74 4.51 -9.83
CA PHE A 336 4.73 5.43 -9.27
C PHE A 336 4.20 6.10 -8.01
N TYR A 337 2.99 6.67 -8.09
CA TYR A 337 2.43 7.42 -6.97
C TYR A 337 2.12 6.54 -5.75
N VAL A 338 1.70 5.29 -5.92
CA VAL A 338 1.45 4.40 -4.78
C VAL A 338 2.72 4.10 -3.98
N ILE A 339 3.89 4.03 -4.64
CA ILE A 339 5.19 3.87 -3.98
C ILE A 339 5.56 5.13 -3.21
N VAL A 340 5.46 6.30 -3.84
CA VAL A 340 5.73 7.60 -3.22
C VAL A 340 4.82 7.84 -2.01
N TYR A 341 3.53 7.56 -2.16
CA TYR A 341 2.55 7.60 -1.08
C TYR A 341 2.92 6.65 0.06
N GLY A 342 3.30 5.40 -0.28
CA GLY A 342 3.71 4.39 0.70
C GLY A 342 4.92 4.83 1.53
N LEU A 343 5.96 5.38 0.89
CA LEU A 343 7.14 5.93 1.55
C LEU A 343 6.79 7.10 2.48
N ALA A 344 5.98 8.05 1.99
CA ALA A 344 5.59 9.22 2.77
C ALA A 344 4.75 8.84 4.00
N THR A 345 3.78 7.93 3.82
CA THR A 345 2.91 7.50 4.92
C THR A 345 3.67 6.65 5.94
N LEU A 346 4.53 5.72 5.48
CA LEU A 346 5.39 4.93 6.37
C LEU A 346 6.29 5.83 7.21
N GLY A 347 6.96 6.82 6.59
CA GLY A 347 7.80 7.76 7.29
C GLY A 347 7.03 8.64 8.29
N ALA A 348 5.85 9.14 7.90
CA ALA A 348 4.98 9.91 8.80
C ALA A 348 4.51 9.07 10.00
N LEU A 349 4.13 7.80 9.78
CA LEU A 349 3.79 6.86 10.85
C LEU A 349 4.97 6.55 11.75
N ALA A 350 6.19 6.49 11.21
CA ALA A 350 7.40 6.28 11.99
C ALA A 350 7.66 7.46 12.95
N VAL A 351 7.53 8.69 12.49
CA VAL A 351 7.63 9.88 13.35
C VAL A 351 6.49 9.92 14.36
N THR A 352 5.25 9.61 13.94
CA THR A 352 4.08 9.56 14.85
C THR A 352 4.28 8.54 15.96
N ALA A 353 4.82 7.35 15.66
CA ALA A 353 5.11 6.32 16.66
C ALA A 353 6.19 6.76 17.67
N ALA A 354 7.17 7.58 17.24
CA ALA A 354 8.15 8.16 18.16
C ALA A 354 7.50 9.17 19.09
N VAL A 355 6.66 10.07 18.56
CA VAL A 355 5.92 11.07 19.37
C VAL A 355 4.99 10.37 20.36
N GLU A 356 4.23 9.37 19.93
CA GLU A 356 3.33 8.59 20.79
C GLU A 356 4.09 7.86 21.91
N ARG A 357 5.27 7.31 21.61
CA ARG A 357 6.14 6.69 22.62
C ARG A 357 6.58 7.70 23.69
N ASP A 358 6.92 8.91 23.26
CA ASP A 358 7.50 9.95 24.13
C ASP A 358 6.43 10.72 24.91
N CYS A 359 5.26 10.99 24.29
CA CYS A 359 4.18 11.78 24.88
C CYS A 359 2.98 10.96 25.37
N GLY A 360 2.87 9.70 25.01
CA GLY A 360 1.80 8.80 25.44
C GLY A 360 0.55 8.83 24.57
N ASP A 361 0.44 9.77 23.61
CA ASP A 361 -0.65 9.88 22.65
C ASP A 361 -0.18 10.39 21.28
N ASP A 362 -1.07 10.34 20.28
CA ASP A 362 -0.86 10.80 18.92
C ASP A 362 -1.73 12.02 18.54
N ALA A 363 -2.16 12.80 19.53
CA ALA A 363 -2.90 14.03 19.28
C ALA A 363 -2.02 15.05 18.52
N PRO A 364 -2.59 15.90 17.64
CA PRO A 364 -1.80 16.94 16.95
C PRO A 364 -1.03 17.85 17.92
N THR A 365 -1.56 18.08 19.12
CA THR A 365 -0.93 18.87 20.20
C THR A 365 0.34 18.23 20.74
N SER A 366 0.48 16.90 20.71
CA SER A 366 1.67 16.17 21.15
C SER A 366 2.87 16.39 20.24
N PHE A 367 2.65 16.93 19.04
CA PHE A 367 3.71 17.37 18.13
C PHE A 367 4.24 18.76 18.43
N ALA A 368 3.63 19.53 19.38
CA ALA A 368 4.05 20.88 19.70
C ALA A 368 5.53 20.93 20.09
N GLY A 369 6.28 21.86 19.48
CA GLY A 369 7.70 22.07 19.75
C GLY A 369 8.62 20.91 19.30
N LEU A 370 8.16 20.01 18.43
CA LEU A 370 8.96 18.88 17.93
C LEU A 370 10.29 19.36 17.32
N VAL A 371 10.31 20.53 16.68
CA VAL A 371 11.53 21.12 16.10
C VAL A 371 12.63 21.38 17.14
N HIS A 372 12.28 21.65 18.39
CA HIS A 372 13.23 21.91 19.46
C HIS A 372 13.71 20.63 20.15
N ARG A 373 12.80 19.66 20.37
CA ARG A 373 13.13 18.41 21.08
C ARG A 373 13.70 17.30 20.18
N ALA A 374 13.31 17.28 18.89
CA ALA A 374 13.77 16.30 17.91
C ALA A 374 13.82 16.90 16.50
N PRO A 375 14.77 17.82 16.22
CA PRO A 375 14.78 18.64 15.01
C PRO A 375 14.80 17.82 13.73
N TRP A 376 15.54 16.74 13.68
CA TRP A 376 15.63 15.93 12.50
C TRP A 376 14.32 15.14 12.21
N GLN A 377 13.58 14.74 13.26
CA GLN A 377 12.25 14.12 13.10
C GLN A 377 11.22 15.16 12.60
N ALA A 378 11.33 16.40 13.09
CA ALA A 378 10.48 17.49 12.62
C ALA A 378 10.72 17.78 11.13
N VAL A 379 11.99 17.84 10.68
CA VAL A 379 12.33 18.00 9.26
C VAL A 379 11.84 16.81 8.41
N ALA A 380 12.02 15.59 8.90
CA ALA A 380 11.49 14.42 8.21
C ALA A 380 9.95 14.45 8.09
N LEU A 381 9.26 14.82 9.18
CA LEU A 381 7.80 14.99 9.17
C LEU A 381 7.36 16.07 8.17
N LEU A 382 8.11 17.18 8.08
CA LEU A 382 7.89 18.22 7.08
C LEU A 382 7.95 17.63 5.67
N ILE A 383 9.00 16.85 5.34
CA ILE A 383 9.16 16.21 4.03
C ILE A 383 7.98 15.27 3.75
N PHE A 384 7.57 14.44 4.71
CA PHE A 384 6.48 13.48 4.51
C PHE A 384 5.13 14.15 4.28
N LEU A 385 4.75 15.09 5.15
CA LEU A 385 3.44 15.72 5.06
C LEU A 385 3.34 16.68 3.86
N THR A 386 4.41 17.39 3.51
CA THR A 386 4.44 18.25 2.31
C THR A 386 4.47 17.41 1.03
N SER A 387 5.10 16.23 1.03
CA SER A 387 5.02 15.26 -0.07
C SER A 387 3.58 14.75 -0.24
N LEU A 388 2.90 14.34 0.83
CA LEU A 388 1.48 13.92 0.79
C LEU A 388 0.55 15.05 0.31
N ALA A 389 0.83 16.28 0.73
CA ALA A 389 0.11 17.48 0.27
C ALA A 389 0.32 17.73 -1.25
N GLY A 390 1.47 17.34 -1.79
CA GLY A 390 1.83 17.56 -3.19
C GLY A 390 2.49 18.94 -3.38
N ILE A 391 3.43 19.31 -2.51
CA ILE A 391 4.19 20.56 -2.62
C ILE A 391 5.53 20.29 -3.34
N PRO A 392 5.88 21.07 -4.40
CA PRO A 392 7.21 21.01 -5.00
C PRO A 392 8.32 21.33 -3.99
N PRO A 393 9.53 20.78 -4.11
CA PRO A 393 10.06 19.88 -5.16
C PRO A 393 9.97 18.38 -4.84
N LEU A 394 9.03 17.93 -3.99
CA LEU A 394 8.97 16.56 -3.49
C LEU A 394 8.26 15.60 -4.46
N ALA A 395 8.57 14.31 -4.33
CA ALA A 395 8.03 13.24 -5.19
C ALA A 395 6.49 13.18 -5.21
N GLY A 396 5.82 13.55 -4.12
CA GLY A 396 4.36 13.59 -4.06
C GLY A 396 3.72 14.59 -5.02
N PHE A 397 4.37 15.74 -5.26
CA PHE A 397 3.94 16.69 -6.29
C PHE A 397 4.06 16.06 -7.68
N VAL A 398 5.23 15.50 -8.00
CA VAL A 398 5.47 14.86 -9.30
C VAL A 398 4.47 13.74 -9.56
N GLY A 399 4.21 12.91 -8.54
CA GLY A 399 3.25 11.82 -8.66
C GLY A 399 1.82 12.31 -8.88
N LYS A 400 1.32 13.29 -8.12
CA LYS A 400 -0.01 13.88 -8.34
C LYS A 400 -0.10 14.55 -9.71
N PHE A 401 0.94 15.26 -10.11
CA PHE A 401 1.01 15.89 -11.43
C PHE A 401 0.91 14.85 -12.55
N ALA A 402 1.66 13.74 -12.44
CA ALA A 402 1.59 12.63 -13.40
C ALA A 402 0.19 12.00 -13.45
N LEU A 403 -0.47 11.76 -12.29
CA LEU A 403 -1.83 11.24 -12.25
C LEU A 403 -2.84 12.15 -12.95
N PHE A 404 -2.75 13.45 -12.71
CA PHE A 404 -3.72 14.41 -13.27
C PHE A 404 -3.45 14.70 -14.74
N SER A 405 -2.18 14.76 -15.15
CA SER A 405 -1.82 14.98 -16.55
C SER A 405 -2.23 13.81 -17.44
N THR A 406 -2.09 12.57 -17.00
CA THR A 406 -2.56 11.40 -17.76
C THR A 406 -4.09 11.36 -17.89
N ALA A 407 -4.82 11.73 -16.83
CA ALA A 407 -6.28 11.84 -16.90
C ALA A 407 -6.75 13.00 -17.80
N MET A 408 -6.00 14.11 -17.84
CA MET A 408 -6.28 15.20 -18.76
C MET A 408 -5.94 14.86 -20.23
N ALA A 409 -4.88 14.10 -20.47
CA ALA A 409 -4.51 13.69 -21.83
C ALA A 409 -5.59 12.86 -22.51
N GLU A 410 -6.29 12.00 -21.77
CA GLU A 410 -7.47 11.25 -22.25
C GLU A 410 -8.59 12.20 -22.70
N SER A 411 -8.73 13.36 -22.03
CA SER A 411 -9.76 14.35 -22.33
C SER A 411 -9.58 15.04 -23.68
N THR A 412 -8.35 15.11 -24.19
CA THR A 412 -8.03 15.85 -25.43
C THR A 412 -8.25 15.04 -26.71
N HIS A 413 -8.38 13.71 -26.60
CA HIS A 413 -8.68 12.83 -27.72
C HIS A 413 -10.18 12.85 -28.05
N GLY A 414 -10.59 13.71 -28.96
CA GLY A 414 -11.97 13.75 -29.47
C GLY A 414 -12.79 15.03 -29.22
N GLY A 415 -12.18 16.09 -28.65
CA GLY A 415 -12.86 17.40 -28.48
C GLY A 415 -13.89 17.43 -27.34
N SER A 416 -14.01 16.38 -26.55
CA SER A 416 -14.82 16.36 -25.32
C SER A 416 -14.03 16.85 -24.11
N PRO A 417 -14.67 17.45 -23.09
CA PRO A 417 -13.99 17.81 -21.84
C PRO A 417 -13.47 16.62 -21.02
N GLY A 418 -13.74 15.39 -21.44
CA GLY A 418 -13.19 14.15 -20.92
C GLY A 418 -13.26 14.01 -19.40
N LEU A 419 -12.14 13.69 -18.75
CA LEU A 419 -12.02 13.53 -17.30
C LEU A 419 -11.69 14.84 -16.58
N THR A 420 -11.76 16.01 -17.23
CA THR A 420 -11.42 17.32 -16.62
C THR A 420 -12.23 17.61 -15.36
N TRP A 421 -13.50 17.15 -15.30
CA TRP A 421 -14.34 17.26 -14.11
C TRP A 421 -13.75 16.53 -12.90
N LEU A 422 -13.20 15.34 -13.12
CA LEU A 422 -12.62 14.50 -12.06
C LEU A 422 -11.27 15.08 -11.61
N VAL A 423 -10.46 15.60 -12.55
CA VAL A 423 -9.21 16.29 -12.26
C VAL A 423 -9.48 17.60 -11.51
N GLY A 424 -10.50 18.36 -11.87
CA GLY A 424 -10.93 19.56 -11.15
C GLY A 424 -11.33 19.24 -9.71
N LEU A 425 -12.12 18.18 -9.50
CA LEU A 425 -12.46 17.69 -8.16
C LEU A 425 -11.18 17.28 -7.39
N ALA A 426 -10.26 16.56 -8.02
CA ALA A 426 -9.00 16.13 -7.41
C ALA A 426 -8.13 17.31 -6.98
N ALA A 427 -8.05 18.38 -7.78
CA ALA A 427 -7.31 19.59 -7.44
C ALA A 427 -7.92 20.30 -6.21
N ILE A 428 -9.25 20.44 -6.17
CA ILE A 428 -9.95 21.02 -5.01
C ILE A 428 -9.71 20.19 -3.75
N MET A 429 -9.86 18.87 -3.84
CA MET A 429 -9.65 17.97 -2.70
C MET A 429 -8.19 17.92 -2.26
N SER A 430 -7.23 18.07 -3.18
CA SER A 430 -5.81 18.20 -2.83
C SER A 430 -5.52 19.52 -2.10
N ALA A 431 -6.16 20.62 -2.49
CA ALA A 431 -6.07 21.90 -1.76
C ALA A 431 -6.63 21.80 -0.33
N ILE A 432 -7.77 21.10 -0.15
CA ILE A 432 -8.33 20.83 1.18
C ILE A 432 -7.34 20.00 2.02
N SER A 433 -6.67 19.00 1.41
CA SER A 433 -5.71 18.16 2.12
C SER A 433 -4.53 18.94 2.70
N LEU A 434 -4.12 20.02 2.07
CA LEU A 434 -3.05 20.89 2.52
C LEU A 434 -3.33 21.43 3.93
N TYR A 435 -4.59 21.79 4.23
CA TYR A 435 -4.96 22.36 5.52
C TYR A 435 -4.64 21.43 6.69
N TYR A 436 -5.07 20.17 6.64
CA TYR A 436 -4.86 19.27 7.77
C TYR A 436 -3.40 18.82 7.90
N TYR A 437 -2.64 18.69 6.82
CA TYR A 437 -1.19 18.43 6.90
C TYR A 437 -0.44 19.62 7.49
N LEU A 438 -0.73 20.84 7.03
CA LEU A 438 -0.11 22.05 7.57
C LEU A 438 -0.51 22.30 9.03
N SER A 439 -1.68 21.88 9.47
CA SER A 439 -2.10 22.00 10.87
C SER A 439 -1.17 21.23 11.83
N ILE A 440 -0.74 20.00 11.44
CA ILE A 440 0.24 19.22 12.20
C ILE A 440 1.62 19.90 12.16
N LEU A 441 2.06 20.38 11.00
CA LEU A 441 3.34 21.08 10.85
C LEU A 441 3.37 22.38 11.64
N LYS A 442 2.25 23.10 11.72
CA LYS A 442 2.11 24.28 12.56
C LYS A 442 2.36 23.96 14.04
N GLN A 443 1.84 22.82 14.52
CA GLN A 443 2.14 22.37 15.90
C GLN A 443 3.63 22.07 16.05
N ALA A 444 4.23 21.32 15.12
CA ALA A 444 5.60 20.87 15.20
C ALA A 444 6.64 22.01 15.17
N PHE A 445 6.38 23.09 14.40
CA PHE A 445 7.35 24.14 14.13
C PHE A 445 7.03 25.50 14.77
N VAL A 446 5.76 25.86 14.97
CA VAL A 446 5.35 27.23 15.34
C VAL A 446 4.86 27.29 16.78
N ARG A 447 4.16 26.28 17.28
CA ARG A 447 3.66 26.28 18.65
C ARG A 447 4.73 25.75 19.60
N GLY A 448 5.11 26.57 20.58
CA GLY A 448 5.69 26.07 21.82
C GLY A 448 4.70 25.17 22.56
N GLY A 449 5.14 24.52 23.62
CA GLY A 449 4.20 23.81 24.52
C GLY A 449 3.09 24.74 25.04
N PRO A 450 2.01 24.19 25.66
CA PRO A 450 1.02 25.00 26.34
C PRO A 450 1.73 25.96 27.30
N ASP A 451 1.46 27.24 27.24
CA ASP A 451 2.05 28.32 28.04
C ASP A 451 3.48 28.78 27.65
N GLY A 452 3.99 28.42 26.47
CA GLY A 452 5.33 28.86 26.02
C GLY A 452 6.50 28.09 26.68
N GLU A 453 6.20 27.11 27.52
CA GLU A 453 7.18 26.20 28.10
C GLU A 453 7.57 25.09 27.11
N PRO A 454 8.82 24.57 27.19
CA PRO A 454 9.19 23.38 26.42
C PRO A 454 8.18 22.25 26.72
N SER A 455 7.66 21.62 25.66
CA SER A 455 6.70 20.50 25.75
C SER A 455 7.16 19.54 26.84
N ALA A 456 6.22 19.10 27.71
CA ALA A 456 6.47 18.19 28.83
C ALA A 456 7.05 16.81 28.43
N CYS A 457 7.17 16.54 27.12
CA CYS A 457 7.69 15.30 26.58
C CYS A 457 9.17 15.44 26.20
N GLU A 458 10.04 14.70 26.84
CA GLU A 458 11.44 14.56 26.40
C GLU A 458 11.57 13.53 25.27
N ALA A 459 12.30 13.91 24.20
CA ALA A 459 12.54 12.98 23.11
C ALA A 459 13.57 11.92 23.50
N ALA A 460 13.15 10.66 23.54
CA ALA A 460 14.07 9.57 23.74
C ALA A 460 14.91 9.31 22.45
N PRO A 461 16.19 8.90 22.61
CA PRO A 461 17.05 8.61 21.47
C PRO A 461 16.45 7.49 20.61
N LEU A 462 16.48 7.69 19.27
CA LEU A 462 16.02 6.68 18.32
C LEU A 462 17.02 5.54 18.21
N SER A 463 16.51 4.31 18.05
CA SER A 463 17.34 3.21 17.59
C SER A 463 17.80 3.42 16.15
N ILE A 464 18.93 2.82 15.75
CA ILE A 464 19.44 2.86 14.38
C ILE A 464 18.34 2.40 13.38
N ALA A 465 17.62 1.31 13.73
CA ALA A 465 16.54 0.81 12.89
C ALA A 465 15.45 1.87 12.68
N HIS A 466 14.99 2.54 13.75
CA HIS A 466 14.00 3.60 13.63
C HIS A 466 14.52 4.80 12.83
N ALA A 467 15.79 5.17 13.05
CA ALA A 467 16.42 6.25 12.28
C ALA A 467 16.46 5.94 10.77
N LEU A 468 16.71 4.69 10.39
CA LEU A 468 16.64 4.24 9.01
C LEU A 468 15.20 4.25 8.46
N ALA A 469 14.20 3.81 9.25
CA ALA A 469 12.80 3.82 8.86
C ALA A 469 12.26 5.25 8.62
N VAL A 470 12.87 6.27 9.21
CA VAL A 470 12.52 7.67 8.96
C VAL A 470 13.43 8.29 7.88
N GLY A 471 14.75 8.10 7.97
CA GLY A 471 15.72 8.79 7.12
C GLY A 471 15.69 8.33 5.66
N VAL A 472 15.60 7.01 5.43
CA VAL A 472 15.60 6.47 4.06
C VAL A 472 14.39 6.96 3.26
N PRO A 473 13.12 6.88 3.77
CA PRO A 473 11.98 7.43 3.05
C PRO A 473 12.10 8.94 2.81
N ALA A 474 12.59 9.72 3.77
CA ALA A 474 12.73 11.16 3.62
C ALA A 474 13.70 11.51 2.47
N VAL A 475 14.88 10.88 2.45
CA VAL A 475 15.87 11.09 1.37
C VAL A 475 15.31 10.62 0.03
N THR A 476 14.68 9.45 -0.02
CA THR A 476 14.11 8.90 -1.25
C THR A 476 13.04 9.81 -1.84
N LEU A 477 12.17 10.41 -1.03
CA LEU A 477 11.14 11.34 -1.50
C LEU A 477 11.72 12.63 -2.08
N VAL A 478 12.82 13.13 -1.53
CA VAL A 478 13.54 14.29 -2.10
C VAL A 478 14.21 13.91 -3.41
N VAL A 479 14.92 12.78 -3.45
CA VAL A 479 15.61 12.29 -4.66
C VAL A 479 14.62 12.04 -5.79
N LEU A 480 13.53 11.33 -5.53
CA LEU A 480 12.48 11.07 -6.54
C LEU A 480 11.69 12.32 -6.92
N GLY A 481 11.69 13.35 -6.10
CA GLY A 481 11.11 14.65 -6.44
C GLY A 481 11.98 15.43 -7.43
N LEU A 482 13.29 15.35 -7.29
CA LEU A 482 14.26 16.01 -8.16
C LEU A 482 14.54 15.17 -9.44
N PHE A 483 14.54 13.86 -9.33
CA PHE A 483 14.89 12.91 -10.38
C PHE A 483 13.81 11.83 -10.54
N PRO A 484 12.57 12.17 -10.95
CA PRO A 484 11.47 11.21 -11.02
C PRO A 484 11.69 10.09 -12.04
N ALA A 485 12.44 10.34 -13.09
CA ALA A 485 12.77 9.37 -14.14
C ALA A 485 13.46 8.11 -13.57
N LEU A 486 14.17 8.20 -12.45
CA LEU A 486 14.82 7.05 -11.80
C LEU A 486 13.83 5.92 -11.44
N LEU A 487 12.57 6.24 -11.19
CA LEU A 487 11.55 5.27 -10.82
C LEU A 487 10.39 5.26 -11.82
N LEU A 488 9.99 6.40 -12.36
CA LEU A 488 8.85 6.52 -13.27
C LEU A 488 9.10 5.79 -14.60
N ASP A 489 10.29 5.97 -15.20
CA ASP A 489 10.63 5.35 -16.48
C ASP A 489 10.71 3.82 -16.38
N PRO A 490 11.41 3.23 -15.38
CA PRO A 490 11.39 1.78 -15.19
C PRO A 490 9.99 1.21 -14.93
N ILE A 491 9.12 1.92 -14.20
CA ILE A 491 7.74 1.48 -13.97
C ILE A 491 6.95 1.50 -15.29
N THR A 492 7.05 2.58 -16.06
CA THR A 492 6.31 2.71 -17.32
C THR A 492 6.77 1.65 -18.33
N ALA A 493 8.09 1.43 -18.45
CA ALA A 493 8.63 0.37 -19.27
C ALA A 493 8.14 -1.02 -18.83
N ALA A 494 8.19 -1.31 -17.52
CA ALA A 494 7.71 -2.58 -16.97
C ALA A 494 6.20 -2.81 -17.20
N VAL A 495 5.38 -1.75 -17.15
CA VAL A 495 3.96 -1.83 -17.49
C VAL A 495 3.78 -2.16 -18.97
N MET A 496 4.46 -1.44 -19.87
CA MET A 496 4.39 -1.68 -21.32
C MET A 496 4.79 -3.12 -21.65
N ASP A 497 5.96 -3.58 -21.17
CA ASP A 497 6.45 -4.93 -21.41
C ASP A 497 5.49 -6.01 -20.92
N SER A 498 4.90 -5.82 -19.72
CA SER A 498 3.94 -6.75 -19.13
C SER A 498 2.59 -6.79 -19.85
N LEU A 499 2.24 -5.71 -20.55
CA LEU A 499 1.04 -5.65 -21.39
C LEU A 499 1.29 -6.21 -22.80
N VAL A 500 2.51 -6.13 -23.33
CA VAL A 500 2.90 -6.70 -24.63
C VAL A 500 3.07 -8.23 -24.57
N MET A 501 3.44 -8.77 -23.42
CA MET A 501 3.55 -10.23 -23.19
C MET A 501 2.20 -10.95 -23.06
N ARG A 502 1.13 -10.37 -23.63
CA ARG A 502 -0.26 -10.92 -23.66
C ARG A 502 -0.44 -12.11 -24.59
#